data_23e5fc2987bb1fb3425cef35ad9278da
#
_entry.id   23e5fc2987bb1fb3425cef35ad9278da
#
_cell.length_a   1.000
_cell.length_b   1.000
_cell.length_c   1.000
_cell.angle_alpha   90.00
_cell.angle_beta   90.00
_cell.angle_gamma   90.00
#
_symmetry.space_group_name_H-M   'P 1'
#
loop_
_entity.id
_entity.type
_entity.pdbx_description
1 polymer ?
#
loop_
_entity_poly.entity_id
_entity_poly.type
_entity_poly.pdbx_seq_one_letter_code
_entity_poly.pdbx_strand_id
1 'polypeptide(L)'
;MKKIFFIGIDVSKHTLDVAFIIRNNDRLSTPVWKQFANTQAGLKEMKKWLLQRKVLLDHQAIIVIENTGIYHRLLWQYFSSTQVDLCIENAAQVKWSLGIARGKNDKVDSRRLALYAARHVDRLKAAPSLHKSIMALKDLMTLRTKLLVQ
;
A
#
# COMPACT_ATOMS: atom_id res chain seq x y z
N MET A 1 -16.33 10.59 1.53
CA MET A 1 -16.01 11.03 0.17
C MET A 1 -15.72 9.85 -0.73
N LYS A 2 -16.15 9.91 -1.96
CA LYS A 2 -15.98 8.81 -2.91
C LYS A 2 -14.53 8.73 -3.40
N LYS A 3 -13.94 7.55 -3.32
CA LYS A 3 -12.59 7.33 -3.85
C LYS A 3 -12.63 7.20 -5.38
N ILE A 4 -11.64 7.76 -6.03
CA ILE A 4 -11.49 7.78 -7.48
C ILE A 4 -10.21 7.05 -7.91
N PHE A 5 -9.15 7.18 -7.12
CA PHE A 5 -7.84 6.63 -7.44
C PHE A 5 -7.54 5.44 -6.53
N PHE A 6 -7.37 4.27 -7.14
CA PHE A 6 -7.12 3.02 -6.42
C PHE A 6 -5.71 2.55 -6.73
N ILE A 7 -4.85 2.55 -5.72
CA ILE A 7 -3.43 2.27 -5.88
C ILE A 7 -3.10 1.00 -5.12
N GLY A 8 -2.49 0.05 -5.80
CA GLY A 8 -1.94 -1.16 -5.20
C GLY A 8 -0.43 -1.11 -5.22
N ILE A 9 0.20 -1.41 -4.10
CA ILE A 9 1.66 -1.43 -4.01
C ILE A 9 2.11 -2.77 -3.45
N ASP A 10 2.87 -3.49 -4.25
CA ASP A 10 3.56 -4.71 -3.84
C ASP A 10 4.94 -4.30 -3.32
N VAL A 11 5.14 -4.46 -2.01
CA VAL A 11 6.33 -3.98 -1.31
C VAL A 11 7.32 -5.12 -1.12
N SER A 12 8.57 -4.88 -1.52
CA SER A 12 9.69 -5.77 -1.20
C SER A 12 10.81 -4.97 -0.53
N LYS A 13 11.85 -5.67 -0.10
CA LYS A 13 12.98 -5.02 0.58
C LYS A 13 13.58 -3.86 -0.24
N HIS A 14 13.72 -4.05 -1.54
CA HIS A 14 14.43 -3.09 -2.41
C HIS A 14 13.53 -2.38 -3.39
N THR A 15 12.33 -2.86 -3.64
CA THR A 15 11.47 -2.33 -4.70
C THR A 15 10.03 -2.15 -4.27
N LEU A 16 9.36 -1.24 -4.96
CA LEU A 16 7.92 -1.02 -4.89
C LEU A 16 7.35 -1.21 -6.28
N ASP A 17 6.47 -2.18 -6.43
CA ASP A 17 5.69 -2.34 -7.65
C ASP A 17 4.36 -1.62 -7.46
N VAL A 18 4.13 -0.58 -8.24
CA VAL A 18 2.99 0.32 -8.05
C VAL A 18 2.06 0.21 -9.25
N ALA A 19 0.80 -0.04 -8.99
CA ALA A 19 -0.23 -0.02 -10.01
C ALA A 19 -1.37 0.88 -9.57
N PHE A 20 -2.04 1.51 -10.52
CA PHE A 20 -3.22 2.30 -10.21
C PHE A 20 -4.35 2.06 -11.20
N ILE A 21 -5.57 2.26 -10.72
CA ILE A 21 -6.81 2.22 -11.46
C ILE A 21 -7.56 3.52 -11.17
N ILE A 22 -8.13 4.12 -12.21
CA ILE A 22 -8.93 5.34 -12.07
C ILE A 22 -10.39 5.00 -12.33
N ARG A 23 -11.28 5.43 -11.44
CA ARG A 23 -12.73 5.32 -11.64
C ARG A 23 -13.23 6.57 -12.35
N ASN A 24 -13.91 6.37 -13.46
CA ASN A 24 -14.52 7.45 -14.23
C ASN A 24 -15.97 7.03 -14.58
N ASN A 25 -16.96 7.72 -14.01
CA ASN A 25 -18.39 7.45 -14.24
C ASN A 25 -18.74 5.97 -14.06
N ASP A 26 -18.36 5.37 -12.93
CA ASP A 26 -18.57 3.98 -12.55
C ASP A 26 -17.80 2.96 -13.41
N ARG A 27 -16.95 3.40 -14.30
CA ARG A 27 -16.04 2.55 -15.05
C ARG A 27 -14.65 2.62 -14.46
N LEU A 28 -14.01 1.45 -14.38
CA LEU A 28 -12.63 1.34 -13.93
C LEU A 28 -11.70 1.29 -15.15
N SER A 29 -10.64 2.08 -15.10
CA SER A 29 -9.59 2.01 -16.12
C SER A 29 -8.82 0.69 -16.01
N THR A 30 -8.08 0.33 -17.06
CA THR A 30 -7.11 -0.76 -16.96
C THR A 30 -5.96 -0.35 -16.04
N PRO A 31 -5.39 -1.30 -15.26
CA PRO A 31 -4.28 -0.96 -14.36
C PRO A 31 -3.05 -0.51 -15.15
N VAL A 32 -2.41 0.54 -14.66
CA VAL A 32 -1.11 1.00 -15.15
C VAL A 32 -0.09 0.70 -14.06
N TRP A 33 1.06 0.16 -14.43
CA TRP A 33 2.05 -0.35 -13.50
C TRP A 33 3.44 0.22 -13.77
N LYS A 34 4.20 0.46 -12.70
CA LYS A 34 5.62 0.81 -12.77
C LYS A 34 6.33 0.42 -11.47
N GLN A 35 7.61 0.06 -11.58
CA GLN A 35 8.46 -0.29 -10.45
C GLN A 35 9.32 0.90 -10.01
N PHE A 36 9.48 1.05 -8.71
CA PHE A 36 10.32 2.07 -8.08
C PHE A 36 11.20 1.44 -7.01
N ALA A 37 12.26 2.14 -6.61
CA ALA A 37 13.06 1.71 -5.48
C ALA A 37 12.31 1.97 -4.15
N ASN A 38 12.46 1.07 -3.18
CA ASN A 38 11.90 1.25 -1.84
C ASN A 38 12.83 2.14 -1.00
N THR A 39 12.93 3.40 -1.41
CA THR A 39 13.77 4.43 -0.80
C THR A 39 13.04 5.77 -0.82
N GLN A 40 13.55 6.76 -0.11
CA GLN A 40 13.02 8.12 -0.16
C GLN A 40 13.01 8.67 -1.58
N ALA A 41 14.09 8.44 -2.33
CA ALA A 41 14.18 8.86 -3.73
C ALA A 41 13.13 8.15 -4.60
N GLY A 42 12.95 6.84 -4.38
CA GLY A 42 11.94 6.05 -5.10
C GLY A 42 10.52 6.54 -4.83
N LEU A 43 10.22 6.92 -3.59
CA LEU A 43 8.92 7.49 -3.24
C LEU A 43 8.67 8.83 -3.95
N LYS A 44 9.69 9.67 -4.04
CA LYS A 44 9.58 10.94 -4.77
C LYS A 44 9.31 10.71 -6.26
N GLU A 45 10.01 9.75 -6.86
CA GLU A 45 9.79 9.36 -8.26
C GLU A 45 8.38 8.80 -8.45
N MET A 46 7.92 7.95 -7.55
CA MET A 46 6.57 7.40 -7.58
C MET A 46 5.52 8.51 -7.54
N LYS A 47 5.66 9.45 -6.61
CA LYS A 47 4.75 10.60 -6.48
C LYS A 47 4.72 11.41 -7.77
N LYS A 48 5.88 11.70 -8.34
CA LYS A 48 6.00 12.44 -9.60
C LYS A 48 5.30 11.70 -10.74
N TRP A 49 5.53 10.41 -10.85
CA TRP A 49 4.90 9.56 -11.88
C TRP A 49 3.38 9.56 -11.76
N LEU A 50 2.86 9.39 -10.54
CA LEU A 50 1.42 9.41 -10.29
C LEU A 50 0.81 10.75 -10.67
N LEU A 51 1.44 11.86 -10.30
CA LEU A 51 0.97 13.20 -10.65
C LEU A 51 0.98 13.43 -12.17
N GLN A 52 2.02 12.97 -12.86
CA GLN A 52 2.08 13.06 -14.33
C GLN A 52 0.97 12.27 -15.00
N ARG A 53 0.46 11.22 -14.36
CA ARG A 53 -0.65 10.40 -14.83
C ARG A 53 -2.01 10.91 -14.32
N LYS A 54 -2.04 12.10 -13.72
CA LYS A 54 -3.23 12.73 -13.17
C LYS A 54 -3.88 11.95 -12.02
N VAL A 55 -3.09 11.16 -11.30
CA VAL A 55 -3.50 10.51 -10.06
C VAL A 55 -3.20 11.45 -8.91
N LEU A 56 -4.25 11.99 -8.30
CA LEU A 56 -4.10 12.93 -7.20
C LEU A 56 -3.94 12.18 -5.88
N LEU A 57 -2.88 12.49 -5.14
CA LEU A 57 -2.60 11.88 -3.84
C LEU A 57 -3.23 12.72 -2.73
N ASP A 58 -4.54 12.67 -2.65
CA ASP A 58 -5.34 13.38 -1.66
C ASP A 58 -6.42 12.45 -1.09
N HIS A 59 -7.47 13.02 -0.51
CA HIS A 59 -8.59 12.26 0.07
C HIS A 59 -9.36 11.40 -0.95
N GLN A 60 -9.16 11.61 -2.26
CA GLN A 60 -9.79 10.80 -3.31
C GLN A 60 -9.00 9.53 -3.64
N ALA A 61 -7.80 9.39 -3.09
CA ALA A 61 -6.93 8.24 -3.33
C ALA A 61 -6.94 7.28 -2.15
N ILE A 62 -6.84 6.00 -2.46
CA ILE A 62 -6.66 4.93 -1.49
C ILE A 62 -5.53 4.02 -1.96
N ILE A 63 -4.65 3.67 -1.04
CA ILE A 63 -3.53 2.76 -1.31
C ILE A 63 -3.76 1.49 -0.51
N VAL A 64 -3.63 0.34 -1.17
CA VAL A 64 -3.67 -0.97 -0.52
C VAL A 64 -2.32 -1.64 -0.68
N ILE A 65 -1.77 -2.10 0.44
CA ILE A 65 -0.57 -2.92 0.48
C ILE A 65 -0.85 -4.20 1.25
N GLU A 66 -0.12 -5.27 0.94
CA GLU A 66 -0.10 -6.46 1.78
C GLU A 66 0.78 -6.22 3.00
N ASN A 67 0.44 -6.84 4.13
CA ASN A 67 1.28 -6.81 5.31
C ASN A 67 2.54 -7.64 5.06
N THR A 68 3.66 -6.95 4.83
CA THR A 68 4.97 -7.56 4.54
C THR A 68 5.97 -7.38 5.69
N GLY A 69 5.50 -7.07 6.88
CA GLY A 69 6.35 -6.82 8.02
C GLY A 69 7.00 -5.44 7.98
N ILE A 70 8.34 -5.39 8.03
CA ILE A 70 9.05 -4.11 8.17
C ILE A 70 9.24 -3.35 6.86
N TYR A 71 9.10 -4.01 5.71
CA TYR A 71 9.46 -3.37 4.42
C TYR A 71 8.48 -2.30 3.97
N HIS A 72 7.25 -2.27 4.51
CA HIS A 72 6.26 -1.23 4.19
C HIS A 72 6.35 -0.01 5.11
N ARG A 73 7.28 0.00 6.07
CA ARG A 73 7.39 1.07 7.07
C ARG A 73 7.62 2.44 6.44
N LEU A 74 8.47 2.51 5.43
CA LEU A 74 8.77 3.77 4.74
C LEU A 74 7.52 4.37 4.08
N LEU A 75 6.75 3.54 3.39
CA LEU A 75 5.46 3.95 2.80
C LEU A 75 4.50 4.44 3.87
N TRP A 76 4.35 3.68 4.93
CA TRP A 76 3.43 4.01 6.01
C TRP A 76 3.80 5.35 6.65
N GLN A 77 5.07 5.54 6.94
CA GLN A 77 5.57 6.80 7.50
C GLN A 77 5.30 7.98 6.55
N TYR A 78 5.57 7.81 5.28
CA TYR A 78 5.37 8.85 4.27
C TYR A 78 3.91 9.27 4.16
N PHE A 79 3.01 8.31 4.02
CA PHE A 79 1.59 8.59 3.82
C PHE A 79 0.83 8.94 5.10
N SER A 80 1.40 8.71 6.27
CA SER A 80 0.77 9.07 7.55
C SER A 80 0.54 10.57 7.70
N SER A 81 1.32 11.41 7.02
CA SER A 81 1.18 12.87 7.05
C SER A 81 0.37 13.42 5.87
N THR A 82 -0.23 12.55 5.06
CA THR A 82 -1.00 12.93 3.89
C THR A 82 -2.49 12.65 4.10
N GLN A 83 -3.31 13.10 3.16
CA GLN A 83 -4.75 12.82 3.16
C GLN A 83 -5.11 11.51 2.44
N VAL A 84 -4.11 10.80 1.93
CA VAL A 84 -4.31 9.50 1.27
C VAL A 84 -4.58 8.43 2.32
N ASP A 85 -5.63 7.64 2.12
CA ASP A 85 -5.89 6.49 2.97
C ASP A 85 -4.96 5.34 2.57
N LEU A 86 -4.14 4.89 3.51
CA LEU A 86 -3.28 3.73 3.33
C LEU A 86 -3.86 2.56 4.11
N CYS A 87 -4.19 1.47 3.40
CA CYS A 87 -4.75 0.26 3.99
C CYS A 87 -3.73 -0.87 3.93
N ILE A 88 -3.46 -1.47 5.08
CA ILE A 88 -2.55 -2.62 5.19
C ILE A 88 -3.43 -3.86 5.36
N GLU A 89 -3.42 -4.74 4.37
CA GLU A 89 -4.31 -5.88 4.30
C GLU A 89 -3.58 -7.21 4.47
N ASN A 90 -4.30 -8.18 5.02
CA ASN A 90 -3.82 -9.54 5.13
C ASN A 90 -3.77 -10.19 3.75
N ALA A 91 -2.63 -10.76 3.39
CA ALA A 91 -2.41 -11.39 2.08
C ALA A 91 -3.42 -12.52 1.80
N ALA A 92 -3.73 -13.34 2.80
CA ALA A 92 -4.68 -14.44 2.63
C ALA A 92 -6.07 -13.92 2.31
N GLN A 93 -6.52 -12.85 2.95
CA GLN A 93 -7.83 -12.26 2.70
C GLN A 93 -7.91 -11.63 1.31
N VAL A 94 -6.85 -10.97 0.87
CA VAL A 94 -6.77 -10.40 -0.49
C VAL A 94 -6.88 -11.52 -1.52
N LYS A 95 -6.11 -12.58 -1.37
CA LYS A 95 -6.15 -13.75 -2.25
C LYS A 95 -7.54 -14.38 -2.29
N TRP A 96 -8.13 -14.59 -1.12
CA TRP A 96 -9.47 -15.15 -1.00
C TRP A 96 -10.51 -14.32 -1.75
N SER A 97 -10.47 -12.99 -1.55
CA SER A 97 -11.42 -12.06 -2.18
C SER A 97 -11.28 -12.02 -3.70
N LEU A 98 -10.09 -12.29 -4.22
CA LEU A 98 -9.81 -12.32 -5.66
C LEU A 98 -10.04 -13.70 -6.29
N GLY A 99 -10.46 -14.69 -5.50
CA GLY A 99 -10.71 -16.04 -5.99
C GLY A 99 -9.45 -16.85 -6.26
N ILE A 100 -8.31 -16.48 -5.68
CA ILE A 100 -7.06 -17.23 -5.83
C ILE A 100 -7.13 -18.47 -4.94
N ALA A 101 -6.87 -19.64 -5.50
CA ALA A 101 -6.97 -20.91 -4.79
C ALA A 101 -5.97 -21.00 -3.62
N ARG A 102 -6.42 -21.61 -2.51
CA ARG A 102 -5.56 -21.89 -1.36
C ARG A 102 -4.37 -22.77 -1.76
N GLY A 103 -3.22 -22.51 -1.18
CA GLY A 103 -2.02 -23.31 -1.36
C GLY A 103 -1.15 -22.91 -2.54
N LYS A 104 -1.58 -21.99 -3.38
CA LYS A 104 -0.70 -21.39 -4.37
C LYS A 104 0.10 -20.28 -3.71
N ASN A 105 1.43 -20.38 -3.82
CA ASN A 105 2.36 -19.38 -3.29
C ASN A 105 2.46 -18.15 -4.19
N ASP A 106 1.49 -17.94 -5.07
CA ASP A 106 1.50 -16.79 -5.96
C ASP A 106 1.27 -15.51 -5.16
N LYS A 107 2.26 -14.66 -5.20
CA LYS A 107 2.19 -13.34 -4.60
C LYS A 107 1.15 -12.50 -5.35
N VAL A 108 0.33 -11.79 -4.60
CA VAL A 108 -0.63 -10.86 -5.21
C VAL A 108 0.16 -9.67 -5.75
N ASP A 109 0.13 -9.45 -7.05
CA ASP A 109 0.84 -8.32 -7.66
C ASP A 109 0.10 -7.00 -7.42
N SER A 110 0.77 -5.90 -7.74
CA SER A 110 0.24 -4.55 -7.50
C SER A 110 -1.05 -4.28 -8.27
N ARG A 111 -1.21 -4.84 -9.46
CA ARG A 111 -2.42 -4.67 -10.28
C ARG A 111 -3.63 -5.30 -9.62
N ARG A 112 -3.46 -6.49 -9.04
CA ARG A 112 -4.51 -7.17 -8.28
C ARG A 112 -4.84 -6.43 -6.99
N LEU A 113 -3.84 -5.85 -6.32
CA LEU A 113 -4.07 -5.01 -5.14
C LEU A 113 -4.88 -3.76 -5.48
N ALA A 114 -4.59 -3.11 -6.61
CA ALA A 114 -5.38 -1.98 -7.07
C ALA A 114 -6.83 -2.37 -7.38
N LEU A 115 -7.03 -3.52 -8.01
CA LEU A 115 -8.37 -4.04 -8.29
C LEU A 115 -9.11 -4.39 -7.00
N TYR A 116 -8.43 -5.00 -6.05
CA TYR A 116 -8.98 -5.28 -4.73
C TYR A 116 -9.44 -3.99 -4.05
N ALA A 117 -8.63 -2.94 -4.09
CA ALA A 117 -8.98 -1.64 -3.54
C ALA A 117 -10.26 -1.08 -4.18
N ALA A 118 -10.37 -1.17 -5.50
CA ALA A 118 -11.54 -0.66 -6.23
C ALA A 118 -12.81 -1.44 -5.90
N ARG A 119 -12.70 -2.77 -5.75
CA ARG A 119 -13.87 -3.64 -5.49
C ARG A 119 -14.34 -3.59 -4.05
N HIS A 120 -13.45 -3.36 -3.10
CA HIS A 120 -13.74 -3.48 -1.67
C HIS A 120 -13.55 -2.18 -0.90
N VAL A 121 -13.55 -1.05 -1.57
CA VAL A 121 -13.32 0.27 -0.97
C VAL A 121 -14.24 0.53 0.24
N ASP A 122 -15.46 0.04 0.21
CA ASP A 122 -16.45 0.27 1.29
C ASP A 122 -16.08 -0.47 2.58
N ARG A 123 -15.26 -1.50 2.51
CA ARG A 123 -14.85 -2.32 3.65
C ARG A 123 -13.45 -2.02 4.13
N LEU A 124 -12.67 -1.27 3.36
CA LEU A 124 -11.28 -0.98 3.69
C LEU A 124 -11.19 0.08 4.77
N LYS A 125 -10.29 -0.16 5.74
CA LYS A 125 -10.01 0.78 6.82
C LYS A 125 -8.59 1.28 6.70
N ALA A 126 -8.42 2.59 6.76
CA ALA A 126 -7.09 3.19 6.75
C ALA A 126 -6.32 2.78 8.01
N ALA A 127 -5.03 2.48 7.82
CA ALA A 127 -4.13 2.24 8.93
C ALA A 127 -3.99 3.52 9.76
N PRO A 128 -3.79 3.41 11.09
CA PRO A 128 -3.56 4.59 11.92
C PRO A 128 -2.28 5.30 11.50
N SER A 129 -2.22 6.61 11.73
CA SER A 129 -1.02 7.40 11.45
C SER A 129 0.18 6.88 12.24
N LEU A 130 1.31 6.78 11.57
CA LEU A 130 2.53 6.28 12.17
C LEU A 130 3.54 7.41 12.32
N HIS A 131 3.63 7.97 13.53
CA HIS A 131 4.59 9.02 13.83
C HIS A 131 5.97 8.45 14.11
N LYS A 132 7.02 9.21 13.82
CA LYS A 132 8.40 8.81 14.08
C LYS A 132 8.64 8.39 15.53
N SER A 133 8.02 9.09 16.48
CA SER A 133 8.14 8.77 17.91
C SER A 133 7.58 7.39 18.24
N ILE A 134 6.45 7.02 17.62
CA ILE A 134 5.83 5.70 17.82
C ILE A 134 6.70 4.62 17.19
N MET A 135 7.25 4.87 16.01
CA MET A 135 8.17 3.94 15.35
C MET A 135 9.42 3.70 16.19
N ALA A 136 10.02 4.76 16.72
CA ALA A 136 11.19 4.67 17.59
C ALA A 136 10.88 3.86 18.85
N LEU A 137 9.71 4.09 19.46
CA LEU A 137 9.27 3.34 20.63
C LEU A 137 9.10 1.85 20.33
N LYS A 138 8.49 1.51 19.20
CA LYS A 138 8.33 0.12 18.78
C LYS A 138 9.68 -0.54 18.53
N ASP A 139 10.61 0.15 17.92
CA ASP A 139 11.96 -0.36 17.67
C ASP A 139 12.70 -0.63 18.98
N LEU A 140 12.60 0.26 19.95
CA LEU A 140 13.18 0.08 21.28
C LEU A 140 12.56 -1.11 22.01
N MET A 141 11.26 -1.28 21.95
CA MET A 141 10.57 -2.41 22.57
C MET A 141 10.98 -3.74 21.92
N THR A 142 11.12 -3.78 20.62
CA THR A 142 11.59 -4.96 19.89
C THR A 142 13.03 -5.30 20.30
N LEU A 143 13.91 -4.32 20.38
CA LEU A 143 15.29 -4.50 20.80
C LEU A 143 15.35 -5.05 22.23
N ARG A 144 14.55 -4.46 23.14
CA ARG A 144 14.46 -4.93 24.53
C ARG A 144 14.05 -6.41 24.58
N THR A 145 13.04 -6.80 23.84
CA THR A 145 12.57 -8.18 23.79
C THR A 145 13.69 -9.11 23.30
N LYS A 146 14.41 -8.74 22.26
CA LYS A 146 15.53 -9.53 21.76
C LYS A 146 16.64 -9.70 22.80
N LEU A 147 16.96 -8.64 23.54
CA LEU A 147 17.98 -8.68 24.59
C LEU A 147 17.56 -9.55 25.78
N LEU A 148 16.27 -9.58 26.12
CA LEU A 148 15.76 -10.39 27.23
C LEU A 148 15.69 -11.88 26.92
N VAL A 149 15.65 -12.26 25.65
CA VAL A 149 15.54 -13.66 25.20
C VAL A 149 16.91 -14.33 25.03
N GLN A 150 17.98 -13.58 25.05
CA GLN A 150 19.35 -14.14 24.93
C GLN A 150 19.81 -14.87 26.18
#